data_cfd53a250e45a525e0788c30ab8d17cd
#
_entry.id   cfd53a250e45a525e0788c30ab8d17cd
#
_cell.length_a   1.000
_cell.length_b   1.000
_cell.length_c   1.000
_cell.angle_alpha   90.00
_cell.angle_beta   90.00
_cell.angle_gamma   90.00
#
_symmetry.space_group_name_H-M   'P 1'
#
loop_
_entity.id
_entity.type
_entity.pdbx_description
1 polymer ?
#
loop_
_entity_poly.entity_id
_entity_poly.type
_entity_poly.pdbx_seq_one_letter_code
_entity_poly.pdbx_strand_id
1 'polypeptide(L)'
;GFGIQNENGCYFIQTDIALKSDAFKEWLADGEMRKHTFDAKRAIVALKWNGIDMQGIDFDLLIAAYLLDPADTDKDFRTVAKMKETHAVKSDEEVYGKGAKRAVPELEVVAEHVARKVHVLYDVKQTFVEELKKNEQYELFTELELPLARVLADMEVKGVKVDTERLRNMGEELAGRLKEMEQEI
;
A
#
# COMPACT_ATOMS: atom_id res chain seq x y z
N GLY A 1 3.41 -10.84 -5.13
CA GLY A 1 3.71 -11.72 -4.00
C GLY A 1 3.37 -11.08 -2.67
N PHE A 2 3.38 -11.89 -1.63
CA PHE A 2 3.16 -11.47 -0.25
C PHE A 2 4.43 -11.69 0.55
N GLY A 3 4.85 -10.68 1.32
CA GLY A 3 5.87 -10.83 2.34
C GLY A 3 5.21 -10.96 3.70
N ILE A 4 5.70 -11.87 4.52
CA ILE A 4 5.24 -12.08 5.89
C ILE A 4 6.47 -12.17 6.79
N GLN A 5 6.47 -11.37 7.86
CA GLN A 5 7.47 -11.41 8.91
C GLN A 5 6.79 -11.71 10.23
N ASN A 6 7.34 -12.66 10.97
CA ASN A 6 6.98 -12.95 12.35
C ASN A 6 8.25 -13.28 13.16
N GLU A 7 8.10 -13.69 14.40
CA GLU A 7 9.21 -14.07 15.28
C GLU A 7 10.05 -15.26 14.79
N ASN A 8 9.45 -16.11 13.91
CA ASN A 8 10.12 -17.30 13.37
C ASN A 8 10.89 -17.04 12.09
N GLY A 9 10.68 -15.88 11.44
CA GLY A 9 11.39 -15.50 10.23
C GLY A 9 10.60 -14.67 9.25
N CYS A 10 11.24 -14.43 8.10
CA CYS A 10 10.69 -13.70 6.97
C CYS A 10 10.40 -14.64 5.81
N TYR A 11 9.22 -14.56 5.24
CA TYR A 11 8.74 -15.45 4.19
C TYR A 11 8.22 -14.65 3.01
N PHE A 12 8.46 -15.15 1.81
CA PHE A 12 7.84 -14.65 0.59
C PHE A 12 6.93 -15.73 0.00
N ILE A 13 5.70 -15.37 -0.32
CA ILE A 13 4.72 -16.28 -0.93
C ILE A 13 4.28 -15.69 -2.25
N GLN A 14 4.38 -16.45 -3.33
CA GLN A 14 3.89 -16.03 -4.64
C GLN A 14 2.36 -15.84 -4.59
N THR A 15 1.87 -14.84 -5.32
CA THR A 15 0.46 -14.45 -5.30
C THR A 15 -0.49 -15.61 -5.67
N ASP A 16 -0.14 -16.35 -6.71
CA ASP A 16 -0.95 -17.47 -7.20
C ASP A 16 -1.01 -18.65 -6.21
N ILE A 17 0.05 -18.88 -5.45
CA ILE A 17 0.09 -19.88 -4.38
C ILE A 17 -0.73 -19.38 -3.17
N ALA A 18 -0.50 -18.16 -2.73
CA ALA A 18 -1.19 -17.57 -1.59
C ALA A 18 -2.72 -17.54 -1.81
N LEU A 19 -3.16 -17.08 -2.99
CA LEU A 19 -4.58 -16.97 -3.31
C LEU A 19 -5.29 -18.34 -3.51
N LYS A 20 -4.56 -19.43 -3.66
CA LYS A 20 -5.11 -20.79 -3.69
C LYS A 20 -5.13 -21.47 -2.32
N SER A 21 -4.41 -20.94 -1.35
CA SER A 21 -4.32 -21.50 0.01
C SER A 21 -5.51 -21.06 0.86
N ASP A 22 -6.36 -22.00 1.24
CA ASP A 22 -7.49 -21.70 2.12
C ASP A 22 -7.03 -21.26 3.52
N ALA A 23 -5.99 -21.90 4.06
CA ALA A 23 -5.40 -21.49 5.34
C ALA A 23 -4.88 -20.03 5.31
N PHE A 24 -4.31 -19.59 4.17
CA PHE A 24 -3.87 -18.20 4.02
C PHE A 24 -5.04 -17.22 3.96
N LYS A 25 -6.12 -17.58 3.26
CA LYS A 25 -7.34 -16.75 3.18
C LYS A 25 -8.03 -16.66 4.54
N GLU A 26 -8.15 -17.78 5.24
CA GLU A 26 -8.72 -17.83 6.60
C GLU A 26 -7.91 -16.96 7.55
N TRP A 27 -6.57 -17.07 7.54
CA TRP A 27 -5.71 -16.20 8.33
C TRP A 27 -5.89 -14.71 7.99
N LEU A 28 -6.00 -14.36 6.72
CA LEU A 28 -6.24 -12.96 6.31
C LEU A 28 -7.60 -12.45 6.79
N ALA A 29 -8.64 -13.27 6.76
CA ALA A 29 -9.99 -12.93 7.16
C ALA A 29 -10.21 -12.95 8.68
N ASP A 30 -9.30 -13.55 9.43
CA ASP A 30 -9.41 -13.64 10.89
C ASP A 30 -9.11 -12.28 11.55
N GLY A 31 -10.12 -11.70 12.20
CA GLY A 31 -10.01 -10.42 12.92
C GLY A 31 -9.22 -10.49 14.22
N GLU A 32 -9.11 -11.67 14.84
CA GLU A 32 -8.35 -11.88 16.09
C GLU A 32 -6.83 -11.94 15.82
N MET A 33 -6.46 -12.32 14.61
CA MET A 33 -5.06 -12.37 14.18
C MET A 33 -4.58 -10.98 13.76
N ARG A 34 -3.76 -10.35 14.60
CA ARG A 34 -3.24 -9.00 14.33
C ARG A 34 -2.29 -8.97 13.15
N LYS A 35 -2.46 -7.96 12.32
CA LYS A 35 -1.67 -7.75 11.11
C LYS A 35 -1.15 -6.32 11.02
N HIS A 36 0.10 -6.20 10.64
CA HIS A 36 0.77 -4.91 10.40
C HIS A 36 0.99 -4.74 8.91
N THR A 37 0.69 -3.56 8.41
CA THR A 37 0.73 -3.28 6.97
C THR A 37 1.50 -2.02 6.64
N PHE A 38 1.79 -1.88 5.37
CA PHE A 38 2.14 -0.62 4.74
C PHE A 38 1.10 -0.35 3.65
N ASP A 39 0.33 0.74 3.77
CA ASP A 39 -0.81 1.08 2.91
C ASP A 39 -1.97 0.05 3.01
N ALA A 40 -2.58 0.01 4.20
CA ALA A 40 -3.71 -0.86 4.52
C ALA A 40 -4.86 -0.74 3.52
N LYS A 41 -5.21 0.48 3.11
CA LYS A 41 -6.27 0.74 2.14
C LYS A 41 -6.01 -0.01 0.83
N ARG A 42 -4.81 0.13 0.28
CA ARG A 42 -4.41 -0.54 -0.96
C ARG A 42 -4.40 -2.07 -0.82
N ALA A 43 -3.92 -2.58 0.31
CA ALA A 43 -3.92 -4.01 0.59
C ALA A 43 -5.35 -4.58 0.65
N ILE A 44 -6.26 -3.92 1.36
CA ILE A 44 -7.67 -4.31 1.47
C ILE A 44 -8.34 -4.30 0.09
N VAL A 45 -8.17 -3.24 -0.70
CA VAL A 45 -8.74 -3.13 -2.05
C VAL A 45 -8.25 -4.27 -2.94
N ALA A 46 -6.94 -4.51 -2.99
CA ALA A 46 -6.36 -5.56 -3.81
C ALA A 46 -6.85 -6.97 -3.42
N LEU A 47 -7.02 -7.23 -2.12
CA LEU A 47 -7.51 -8.50 -1.61
C LEU A 47 -9.02 -8.68 -1.85
N LYS A 48 -9.83 -7.63 -1.69
CA LYS A 48 -11.28 -7.67 -1.99
C LYS A 48 -11.55 -7.98 -3.46
N TRP A 49 -10.76 -7.47 -4.40
CA TRP A 49 -10.84 -7.85 -5.82
C TRP A 49 -10.55 -9.33 -6.06
N ASN A 50 -9.89 -10.01 -5.11
CA ASN A 50 -9.64 -11.45 -5.11
C ASN A 50 -10.59 -12.23 -4.17
N GLY A 51 -11.67 -11.61 -3.71
CA GLY A 51 -12.68 -12.24 -2.86
C GLY A 51 -12.23 -12.45 -1.40
N ILE A 52 -11.18 -11.77 -0.95
CA ILE A 52 -10.65 -11.88 0.42
C ILE A 52 -10.90 -10.58 1.16
N ASP A 53 -11.59 -10.65 2.30
CA ASP A 53 -11.80 -9.50 3.19
C ASP A 53 -10.80 -9.53 4.34
N MET A 54 -9.68 -8.84 4.17
CA MET A 54 -8.62 -8.79 5.17
C MET A 54 -9.10 -8.09 6.44
N GLN A 55 -8.94 -8.74 7.59
CA GLN A 55 -9.32 -8.26 8.91
C GLN A 55 -8.10 -8.19 9.86
N GLY A 56 -8.29 -7.62 11.06
CA GLY A 56 -7.29 -7.63 12.12
C GLY A 56 -6.09 -6.72 11.86
N ILE A 57 -6.20 -5.69 11.02
CA ILE A 57 -5.15 -4.68 10.85
C ILE A 57 -5.15 -3.78 12.09
N ASP A 58 -4.07 -3.79 12.85
CA ASP A 58 -3.89 -2.96 14.05
C ASP A 58 -2.73 -1.96 13.92
N PHE A 59 -1.98 -2.02 12.81
CA PHE A 59 -0.93 -1.06 12.50
C PHE A 59 -0.75 -0.87 10.99
N ASP A 60 -0.59 0.38 10.57
CA ASP A 60 -0.22 0.77 9.22
C ASP A 60 0.91 1.80 9.27
N LEU A 61 2.06 1.45 8.67
CA LEU A 61 3.25 2.31 8.71
C LEU A 61 3.06 3.61 7.92
N LEU A 62 2.32 3.57 6.80
CA LEU A 62 2.09 4.76 5.99
C LEU A 62 1.22 5.78 6.73
N ILE A 63 0.18 5.33 7.41
CA ILE A 63 -0.71 6.18 8.22
C ILE A 63 0.06 6.73 9.43
N ALA A 64 0.81 5.87 10.12
CA ALA A 64 1.61 6.29 11.27
C ALA A 64 2.64 7.38 10.89
N ALA A 65 3.34 7.20 9.76
CA ALA A 65 4.28 8.19 9.26
C ALA A 65 3.60 9.50 8.87
N TYR A 66 2.45 9.44 8.22
CA TYR A 66 1.67 10.63 7.85
C TYR A 66 1.25 11.44 9.09
N LEU A 67 0.85 10.79 10.17
CA LEU A 67 0.49 11.48 11.41
C LEU A 67 1.69 12.13 12.08
N LEU A 68 2.85 11.47 12.05
CA LEU A 68 4.07 11.98 12.67
C LEU A 68 4.71 13.12 11.85
N ASP A 69 4.62 13.08 10.53
CA ASP A 69 5.10 14.14 9.63
C ASP A 69 4.15 14.33 8.43
N PRO A 70 3.07 15.12 8.61
CA PRO A 70 2.11 15.38 7.54
C PRO A 70 2.66 16.27 6.41
N ALA A 71 3.82 16.90 6.61
CA ALA A 71 4.48 17.70 5.58
C ALA A 71 5.24 16.84 4.56
N ASP A 72 5.68 15.63 4.95
CA ASP A 72 6.26 14.67 4.02
C ASP A 72 5.14 13.99 3.21
N THR A 73 5.07 14.35 1.93
CA THR A 73 4.07 13.81 0.99
C THR A 73 4.57 12.59 0.23
N ASP A 74 5.83 12.20 0.40
CA ASP A 74 6.39 11.03 -0.23
C ASP A 74 5.86 9.76 0.45
N LYS A 75 5.18 8.93 -0.34
CA LYS A 75 4.57 7.67 0.10
C LYS A 75 5.42 6.45 -0.25
N ASP A 76 6.64 6.64 -0.72
CA ASP A 76 7.53 5.51 -0.97
C ASP A 76 7.98 4.89 0.36
N PHE A 77 7.91 3.56 0.42
CA PHE A 77 8.27 2.81 1.62
C PHE A 77 9.68 3.16 2.13
N ARG A 78 10.64 3.40 1.22
CA ARG A 78 11.99 3.78 1.57
C ARG A 78 12.06 5.11 2.31
N THR A 79 11.31 6.12 1.85
CA THR A 79 11.27 7.44 2.49
C THR A 79 10.67 7.33 3.89
N VAL A 80 9.57 6.61 4.02
CA VAL A 80 8.92 6.36 5.31
C VAL A 80 9.83 5.56 6.25
N ALA A 81 10.56 4.56 5.75
CA ALA A 81 11.47 3.73 6.53
C ALA A 81 12.78 4.43 6.91
N LYS A 82 13.17 5.52 6.23
CA LYS A 82 14.41 6.29 6.48
C LYS A 82 14.49 6.95 7.86
N MET A 83 13.44 6.97 8.62
CA MET A 83 13.48 7.46 9.99
C MET A 83 14.45 6.69 10.89
N LYS A 84 15.03 5.56 10.38
CA LYS A 84 16.22 4.89 10.95
C LYS A 84 17.18 4.48 9.85
N GLU A 85 18.38 5.06 9.85
CA GLU A 85 19.46 4.91 8.86
C GLU A 85 19.98 3.47 8.63
N THR A 86 19.44 2.46 9.29
CA THR A 86 20.00 1.11 9.34
C THR A 86 19.51 0.14 8.27
N HIS A 87 18.47 0.50 7.48
CA HIS A 87 17.84 -0.46 6.56
C HIS A 87 17.94 0.01 5.10
N ALA A 88 18.78 -0.66 4.30
CA ALA A 88 18.92 -0.42 2.87
C ALA A 88 17.76 -1.08 2.09
N VAL A 89 16.57 -0.47 2.09
CA VAL A 89 15.48 -0.85 1.19
C VAL A 89 15.56 0.01 -0.07
N LYS A 90 15.56 -0.61 -1.25
CA LYS A 90 15.46 0.10 -2.52
C LYS A 90 14.07 0.69 -2.69
N SER A 91 13.92 1.78 -3.44
CA SER A 91 12.61 2.28 -3.83
C SER A 91 11.92 1.34 -4.82
N ASP A 92 10.59 1.41 -4.94
CA ASP A 92 9.87 0.64 -5.94
C ASP A 92 10.27 1.04 -7.38
N GLU A 93 10.63 2.31 -7.61
CA GLU A 93 11.15 2.76 -8.91
C GLU A 93 12.50 2.13 -9.26
N GLU A 94 13.38 1.95 -8.28
CA GLU A 94 14.70 1.28 -8.50
C GLU A 94 14.54 -0.21 -8.82
N VAL A 95 13.51 -0.86 -8.27
CA VAL A 95 13.29 -2.31 -8.46
C VAL A 95 12.44 -2.60 -9.69
N TYR A 96 11.36 -1.86 -9.88
CA TYR A 96 10.37 -2.11 -10.94
C TYR A 96 10.49 -1.18 -12.14
N GLY A 97 11.32 -0.14 -12.09
CA GLY A 97 11.42 0.89 -13.12
C GLY A 97 10.33 1.94 -13.03
N LYS A 98 10.46 3.00 -13.85
CA LYS A 98 9.58 4.18 -13.87
C LYS A 98 8.77 4.29 -15.15
N GLY A 99 7.50 4.70 -15.03
CA GLY A 99 6.63 5.02 -16.17
C GLY A 99 6.52 3.88 -17.18
N ALA A 100 6.74 4.14 -18.47
CA ALA A 100 6.65 3.15 -19.54
C ALA A 100 7.72 2.03 -19.45
N LYS A 101 8.77 2.22 -18.67
CA LYS A 101 9.83 1.21 -18.45
C LYS A 101 9.55 0.32 -17.26
N ARG A 102 8.39 0.47 -16.61
CA ARG A 102 8.02 -0.34 -15.45
C ARG A 102 7.80 -1.80 -15.88
N ALA A 103 8.55 -2.70 -15.25
CA ALA A 103 8.46 -4.13 -15.50
C ALA A 103 8.59 -4.90 -14.18
N VAL A 104 8.07 -6.11 -14.14
CA VAL A 104 8.27 -7.02 -13.00
C VAL A 104 9.61 -7.72 -13.23
N PRO A 105 10.59 -7.56 -12.32
CA PRO A 105 11.88 -8.24 -12.44
C PRO A 105 11.76 -9.73 -12.13
N GLU A 106 12.91 -10.43 -12.16
CA GLU A 106 13.00 -11.84 -11.78
C GLU A 106 12.45 -12.09 -10.37
N LEU A 107 11.87 -13.27 -10.17
CA LEU A 107 11.16 -13.64 -8.94
C LEU A 107 12.02 -13.45 -7.69
N GLU A 108 13.29 -13.78 -7.76
CA GLU A 108 14.25 -13.65 -6.64
C GLU A 108 14.40 -12.19 -6.21
N VAL A 109 14.49 -11.27 -7.19
CA VAL A 109 14.59 -9.82 -6.92
C VAL A 109 13.33 -9.29 -6.25
N VAL A 110 12.16 -9.74 -6.73
CA VAL A 110 10.87 -9.37 -6.11
C VAL A 110 10.78 -9.93 -4.69
N ALA A 111 11.14 -11.19 -4.51
CA ALA A 111 11.09 -11.86 -3.22
C ALA A 111 12.00 -11.17 -2.19
N GLU A 112 13.24 -10.87 -2.57
CA GLU A 112 14.18 -10.15 -1.71
C GLU A 112 13.66 -8.74 -1.35
N HIS A 113 13.17 -7.99 -2.34
CA HIS A 113 12.64 -6.65 -2.12
C HIS A 113 11.46 -6.64 -1.16
N VAL A 114 10.49 -7.54 -1.37
CA VAL A 114 9.31 -7.66 -0.51
C VAL A 114 9.71 -8.15 0.89
N ALA A 115 10.61 -9.12 1.00
CA ALA A 115 11.10 -9.60 2.29
C ALA A 115 11.79 -8.49 3.09
N ARG A 116 12.64 -7.68 2.45
CA ARG A 116 13.29 -6.54 3.10
C ARG A 116 12.27 -5.51 3.61
N LYS A 117 11.22 -5.21 2.84
CA LYS A 117 10.16 -4.30 3.28
C LYS A 117 9.43 -4.79 4.53
N VAL A 118 9.02 -6.05 4.57
CA VAL A 118 8.29 -6.56 5.74
C VAL A 118 9.19 -6.73 6.96
N HIS A 119 10.48 -7.01 6.76
CA HIS A 119 11.47 -7.03 7.84
C HIS A 119 11.60 -5.63 8.48
N VAL A 120 11.79 -4.60 7.66
CA VAL A 120 11.86 -3.21 8.15
C VAL A 120 10.56 -2.78 8.83
N LEU A 121 9.40 -3.12 8.25
CA LEU A 121 8.10 -2.84 8.87
C LEU A 121 8.00 -3.44 10.28
N TYR A 122 8.44 -4.67 10.43
CA TYR A 122 8.45 -5.38 11.71
C TYR A 122 9.36 -4.66 12.74
N ASP A 123 10.55 -4.25 12.32
CA ASP A 123 11.53 -3.61 13.20
C ASP A 123 11.14 -2.19 13.63
N VAL A 124 10.58 -1.39 12.70
CA VAL A 124 10.27 0.02 13.00
C VAL A 124 8.95 0.22 13.73
N LYS A 125 8.03 -0.73 13.66
CA LYS A 125 6.68 -0.62 14.24
C LYS A 125 6.70 -0.07 15.67
N GLN A 126 7.48 -0.68 16.55
CA GLN A 126 7.47 -0.30 17.97
C GLN A 126 7.89 1.16 18.18
N THR A 127 8.85 1.64 17.43
CA THR A 127 9.30 3.03 17.48
C THR A 127 8.20 4.00 17.05
N PHE A 128 7.51 3.69 15.96
CA PHE A 128 6.39 4.52 15.48
C PHE A 128 5.25 4.57 16.51
N VAL A 129 4.91 3.44 17.12
CA VAL A 129 3.90 3.39 18.19
C VAL A 129 4.30 4.25 19.39
N GLU A 130 5.57 4.20 19.81
CA GLU A 130 6.08 5.02 20.91
C GLU A 130 6.04 6.52 20.59
N GLU A 131 6.40 6.90 19.37
CA GLU A 131 6.35 8.30 18.91
C GLU A 131 4.91 8.80 18.80
N LEU A 132 3.97 8.01 18.27
CA LEU A 132 2.56 8.35 18.26
C LEU A 132 2.00 8.56 19.67
N LYS A 133 2.38 7.72 20.64
CA LYS A 133 1.99 7.87 22.04
C LYS A 133 2.59 9.13 22.66
N LYS A 134 3.87 9.40 22.40
CA LYS A 134 4.57 10.59 22.89
C LYS A 134 3.95 11.89 22.39
N ASN A 135 3.44 11.88 21.14
CA ASN A 135 2.79 13.03 20.51
C ASN A 135 1.28 13.08 20.77
N GLU A 136 0.74 12.20 21.63
CA GLU A 136 -0.72 12.12 21.92
C GLU A 136 -1.57 11.83 20.67
N GLN A 137 -0.99 11.17 19.65
CA GLN A 137 -1.65 10.85 18.37
C GLN A 137 -2.08 9.37 18.26
N TYR A 138 -1.76 8.54 19.25
CA TYR A 138 -2.01 7.10 19.16
C TYR A 138 -3.50 6.75 19.15
N GLU A 139 -4.33 7.47 19.92
CA GLU A 139 -5.78 7.31 19.92
C GLU A 139 -6.37 7.72 18.56
N LEU A 140 -5.95 8.85 18.01
CA LEU A 140 -6.30 9.29 16.67
C LEU A 140 -5.96 8.22 15.62
N PHE A 141 -4.77 7.64 15.73
CA PHE A 141 -4.32 6.58 14.83
C PHE A 141 -5.22 5.34 14.88
N THR A 142 -5.54 4.85 16.11
CA THR A 142 -6.25 3.57 16.29
C THR A 142 -7.77 3.70 16.15
N GLU A 143 -8.36 4.82 16.57
CA GLU A 143 -9.81 4.96 16.63
C GLU A 143 -10.40 5.69 15.43
N LEU A 144 -9.59 6.46 14.70
CA LEU A 144 -10.04 7.19 13.53
C LEU A 144 -9.34 6.73 12.24
N GLU A 145 -8.03 6.85 12.15
CA GLU A 145 -7.31 6.71 10.88
C GLU A 145 -7.29 5.26 10.34
N LEU A 146 -7.03 4.28 11.20
CA LEU A 146 -7.09 2.87 10.79
C LEU A 146 -8.50 2.44 10.36
N PRO A 147 -9.59 2.72 11.12
CA PRO A 147 -10.95 2.46 10.67
C PRO A 147 -11.31 3.21 9.38
N LEU A 148 -10.87 4.47 9.24
CA LEU A 148 -11.13 5.27 8.05
C LEU A 148 -10.50 4.65 6.80
N ALA A 149 -9.28 4.12 6.90
CA ALA A 149 -8.62 3.44 5.78
C ALA A 149 -9.48 2.28 5.23
N ARG A 150 -10.19 1.56 6.11
CA ARG A 150 -11.12 0.50 5.72
C ARG A 150 -12.35 1.05 5.00
N VAL A 151 -12.96 2.12 5.53
CA VAL A 151 -14.11 2.77 4.89
C VAL A 151 -13.73 3.27 3.49
N LEU A 152 -12.56 3.90 3.36
CA LEU A 152 -12.06 4.37 2.06
C LEU A 152 -11.77 3.22 1.08
N ALA A 153 -11.29 2.08 1.58
CA ALA A 153 -11.11 0.89 0.76
C ALA A 153 -12.45 0.34 0.25
N ASP A 154 -13.48 0.30 1.10
CA ASP A 154 -14.82 -0.13 0.72
C ASP A 154 -15.46 0.80 -0.31
N MET A 155 -15.27 2.11 -0.17
CA MET A 155 -15.70 3.10 -1.16
C MET A 155 -14.99 2.90 -2.51
N GLU A 156 -13.68 2.63 -2.51
CA GLU A 156 -12.90 2.41 -3.73
C GLU A 156 -13.33 1.11 -4.44
N VAL A 157 -13.57 0.03 -3.69
CA VAL A 157 -14.07 -1.24 -4.26
C VAL A 157 -15.47 -1.07 -4.85
N LYS A 158 -16.35 -0.31 -4.19
CA LYS A 158 -17.69 -0.03 -4.67
C LYS A 158 -17.66 0.85 -5.93
N GLY A 159 -16.73 1.78 -6.01
CA GLY A 159 -16.58 2.73 -7.11
C GLY A 159 -17.71 3.75 -7.19
N VAL A 160 -17.63 4.57 -8.23
CA VAL A 160 -18.66 5.56 -8.57
C VAL A 160 -19.10 5.37 -10.03
N LYS A 161 -20.38 5.59 -10.30
CA LYS A 161 -20.89 5.56 -11.67
C LYS A 161 -20.44 6.80 -12.42
N VAL A 162 -19.79 6.60 -13.56
CA VAL A 162 -19.28 7.68 -14.42
C VAL A 162 -20.05 7.67 -15.73
N ASP A 163 -20.38 8.86 -16.25
CA ASP A 163 -20.91 9.04 -17.58
C ASP A 163 -19.76 8.95 -18.61
N THR A 164 -19.55 7.74 -19.10
CA THR A 164 -18.45 7.43 -20.01
C THR A 164 -18.61 8.06 -21.39
N GLU A 165 -19.86 8.28 -21.84
CA GLU A 165 -20.16 8.91 -23.12
C GLU A 165 -19.78 10.40 -23.06
N ARG A 166 -20.20 11.09 -22.02
CA ARG A 166 -19.84 12.50 -21.81
C ARG A 166 -18.33 12.69 -21.71
N LEU A 167 -17.61 11.82 -20.97
CA LEU A 167 -16.16 11.88 -20.88
C LEU A 167 -15.48 11.65 -22.22
N ARG A 168 -15.98 10.73 -23.03
CA ARG A 168 -15.45 10.50 -24.38
C ARG A 168 -15.62 11.73 -25.27
N ASN A 169 -16.82 12.31 -25.29
CA ASN A 169 -17.12 13.50 -26.09
C ASN A 169 -16.23 14.69 -25.67
N MET A 170 -16.05 14.90 -24.34
CA MET A 170 -15.12 15.92 -23.84
C MET A 170 -13.67 15.64 -24.26
N GLY A 171 -13.24 14.38 -24.26
CA GLY A 171 -11.91 13.99 -24.71
C GLY A 171 -11.69 14.25 -26.19
N GLU A 172 -12.66 13.96 -27.03
CA GLU A 172 -12.61 14.23 -28.48
C GLU A 172 -12.60 15.75 -28.79
N GLU A 173 -13.42 16.52 -28.08
CA GLU A 173 -13.43 17.99 -28.22
C GLU A 173 -12.09 18.59 -27.81
N LEU A 174 -11.53 18.18 -26.67
CA LEU A 174 -10.23 18.65 -26.20
C LEU A 174 -9.10 18.27 -27.17
N ALA A 175 -9.11 17.05 -27.67
CA ALA A 175 -8.12 16.60 -28.67
C ALA A 175 -8.20 17.40 -29.99
N GLY A 176 -9.41 17.73 -30.44
CA GLY A 176 -9.63 18.59 -31.57
C GLY A 176 -9.04 19.99 -31.38
N ARG A 177 -9.36 20.63 -30.27
CA ARG A 177 -8.85 21.98 -29.93
C ARG A 177 -7.32 21.99 -29.80
N LEU A 178 -6.74 20.94 -29.21
CA LEU A 178 -5.30 20.81 -29.06
C LEU A 178 -4.60 20.74 -30.43
N LYS A 179 -5.18 19.95 -31.34
CA LYS A 179 -4.67 19.84 -32.72
C LYS A 179 -4.78 21.14 -33.51
N GLU A 180 -5.86 21.91 -33.31
CA GLU A 180 -6.02 23.23 -33.92
C GLU A 180 -4.93 24.19 -33.42
N MET A 181 -4.71 24.26 -32.09
CA MET A 181 -3.65 25.08 -31.50
C MET A 181 -2.24 24.68 -31.95
N GLU A 182 -1.97 23.37 -32.10
CA GLU A 182 -0.69 22.89 -32.65
C GLU A 182 -0.43 23.31 -34.10
N GLN A 183 -1.48 23.57 -34.88
CA GLN A 183 -1.37 24.02 -36.25
C GLN A 183 -1.17 25.56 -36.39
N GLU A 184 -1.50 26.30 -35.33
CA GLU A 184 -1.34 27.76 -35.27
C GLU A 184 0.05 28.18 -34.79
N ILE A 185 0.88 27.26 -34.28
CA ILE A 185 2.27 27.47 -33.86
C ILE A 185 3.24 27.11 -34.99
#